data_5a4ea7215f117590888bc2bae5d3b0f6
#
_entry.id   5a4ea7215f117590888bc2bae5d3b0f6
#
_cell.length_a   1.000
_cell.length_b   1.000
_cell.length_c   1.000
_cell.angle_alpha   90.00
_cell.angle_beta   90.00
_cell.angle_gamma   90.00
#
_symmetry.space_group_name_H-M   'P 1'
#
loop_
_entity.id
_entity.type
_entity.pdbx_description
1 polymer ?
#
loop_
_entity_poly.entity_id
_entity_poly.type
_entity_poly.pdbx_seq_one_letter_code
_entity_poly.pdbx_strand_id
1 'polypeptide(L)'
;VPFIGGMVAAWADTPSARYSPSRLFKLMRHFANANAEYFAANYQSAEQALKEIPADLKRYTTESVTAVKEAEKTIRSLDSNLSRAKQDTIDQAIAKLQEAISQLIFTPEAQKEEDAKREVEKLAKNKVISIDAGRKYFTLDQLKRIVDKASELGYSDVHLLLGNDGLRFLLDDMTITANGKNYASDDVKNAIIQGTKAYYDDPNGTALTQAEVTELIEYAKSKGIGLIPAINSPGHMDAMLVAMEKLGIKNPQAHFDKVSKTTMDLRNEEAMNFVKTLIGKYMDFFAGKTKIFNFGTDEYANDATSAQGWYYLKWYQLYGKFAEYANTLAAMAKERGLQPMAFNDGFYYEDK
;
A
#
# COMPACT_ATOMS: atom_id res chain seq x y z
N VAL A 1 -24.37 62.84 -25.92
CA VAL A 1 -25.35 61.75 -25.87
C VAL A 1 -24.66 60.57 -25.24
N PRO A 2 -25.15 60.06 -24.12
CA PRO A 2 -24.54 58.90 -23.53
C PRO A 2 -24.61 57.71 -24.52
N PHE A 3 -23.49 57.02 -24.64
CA PHE A 3 -23.42 55.79 -25.43
C PHE A 3 -24.20 54.67 -24.69
N ILE A 4 -25.26 54.18 -25.32
CA ILE A 4 -26.17 53.19 -24.70
C ILE A 4 -25.97 51.75 -25.17
N GLY A 5 -25.02 51.53 -26.04
CA GLY A 5 -24.71 50.17 -26.48
C GLY A 5 -23.74 50.13 -27.65
N GLY A 6 -23.15 49.00 -27.87
CA GLY A 6 -22.32 48.68 -29.03
C GLY A 6 -22.61 47.26 -29.50
N MET A 7 -22.46 47.03 -30.78
CA MET A 7 -22.62 45.73 -31.40
C MET A 7 -21.27 45.27 -31.90
N VAL A 8 -20.87 44.08 -31.48
CA VAL A 8 -19.74 43.35 -32.06
C VAL A 8 -20.33 42.26 -32.94
N ALA A 9 -20.13 42.40 -34.26
CA ALA A 9 -20.60 41.41 -35.22
C ALA A 9 -19.43 40.76 -35.96
N ALA A 10 -19.54 39.49 -36.23
CA ALA A 10 -18.62 38.79 -37.11
C ALA A 10 -19.33 38.51 -38.43
N TRP A 11 -18.82 39.10 -39.51
CA TRP A 11 -19.33 38.91 -40.85
C TRP A 11 -18.34 38.06 -41.65
N ALA A 12 -18.87 37.10 -42.41
CA ALA A 12 -18.12 36.37 -43.41
C ALA A 12 -18.78 36.58 -44.75
N ASP A 13 -18.15 37.39 -45.60
CA ASP A 13 -18.67 37.72 -46.93
C ASP A 13 -18.50 36.61 -47.97
N THR A 14 -17.73 35.58 -47.59
CA THR A 14 -17.49 34.45 -48.50
C THR A 14 -17.61 33.11 -47.73
N PRO A 15 -18.09 32.03 -48.38
CA PRO A 15 -18.18 30.71 -47.76
C PRO A 15 -16.84 30.11 -47.32
N SER A 16 -15.73 30.63 -47.82
CA SER A 16 -14.37 30.21 -47.49
C SER A 16 -13.76 30.97 -46.30
N ALA A 17 -14.41 32.04 -45.81
CA ALA A 17 -13.89 32.82 -44.69
C ALA A 17 -13.98 31.98 -43.39
N ARG A 18 -12.84 31.58 -42.89
CA ARG A 18 -12.76 30.87 -41.60
C ARG A 18 -12.95 31.85 -40.44
N TYR A 19 -14.03 31.67 -39.73
CA TYR A 19 -14.34 32.38 -38.51
C TYR A 19 -13.56 31.80 -37.33
N SER A 20 -12.84 32.66 -36.57
CA SER A 20 -12.16 32.26 -35.34
C SER A 20 -12.90 32.79 -34.12
N PRO A 21 -13.56 31.93 -33.32
CA PRO A 21 -14.22 32.34 -32.07
C PRO A 21 -13.29 33.08 -31.12
N SER A 22 -12.01 32.72 -31.07
CA SER A 22 -11.03 33.37 -30.20
C SER A 22 -10.78 34.85 -30.57
N ARG A 23 -10.90 35.19 -31.85
CA ARG A 23 -10.75 36.58 -32.32
C ARG A 23 -11.97 37.41 -31.93
N LEU A 24 -13.16 36.85 -32.02
CA LEU A 24 -14.38 37.52 -31.56
C LEU A 24 -14.32 37.77 -30.06
N PHE A 25 -13.96 36.78 -29.26
CA PHE A 25 -13.84 36.95 -27.80
C PHE A 25 -12.81 38.02 -27.43
N LYS A 26 -11.70 38.12 -28.16
CA LYS A 26 -10.73 39.21 -27.97
C LYS A 26 -11.34 40.59 -28.23
N LEU A 27 -12.10 40.74 -29.32
CA LEU A 27 -12.77 42.00 -29.66
C LEU A 27 -13.84 42.33 -28.63
N MET A 28 -14.67 41.38 -28.21
CA MET A 28 -15.68 41.62 -27.18
C MET A 28 -15.03 42.05 -25.86
N ARG A 29 -13.92 41.39 -25.46
CA ARG A 29 -13.18 41.80 -24.27
C ARG A 29 -12.59 43.17 -24.38
N HIS A 30 -11.99 43.51 -25.53
CA HIS A 30 -11.44 44.84 -25.79
C HIS A 30 -12.52 45.91 -25.70
N PHE A 31 -13.67 45.69 -26.33
CA PHE A 31 -14.80 46.62 -26.29
C PHE A 31 -15.33 46.79 -24.85
N ALA A 32 -15.52 45.73 -24.13
CA ALA A 32 -15.98 45.81 -22.74
C ALA A 32 -14.98 46.51 -21.82
N ASN A 33 -13.66 46.33 -22.03
CA ASN A 33 -12.66 47.06 -21.26
C ASN A 33 -12.59 48.55 -21.61
N ALA A 34 -12.70 48.91 -22.90
CA ALA A 34 -12.74 50.28 -23.32
C ALA A 34 -13.98 51.06 -22.84
N ASN A 35 -15.04 50.38 -22.51
CA ASN A 35 -16.29 50.93 -22.00
C ASN A 35 -16.62 50.43 -20.60
N ALA A 36 -15.61 50.22 -19.76
CA ALA A 36 -15.71 49.51 -18.48
C ALA A 36 -16.75 50.08 -17.51
N GLU A 37 -17.02 51.41 -17.58
CA GLU A 37 -18.03 52.04 -16.73
C GLU A 37 -19.48 51.57 -17.01
N TYR A 38 -19.74 51.08 -18.23
CA TYR A 38 -21.06 50.66 -18.67
C TYR A 38 -21.28 49.13 -18.59
N PHE A 39 -20.25 48.39 -18.30
CA PHE A 39 -20.35 46.94 -18.15
C PHE A 39 -20.27 46.53 -16.68
N ALA A 40 -21.01 45.50 -16.30
CA ALA A 40 -20.93 44.93 -14.97
C ALA A 40 -19.59 44.25 -14.73
N ALA A 41 -19.09 44.37 -13.52
CA ALA A 41 -17.96 43.58 -13.06
C ALA A 41 -18.30 42.08 -13.03
N ASN A 42 -17.28 41.22 -13.14
CA ASN A 42 -17.47 39.77 -13.02
C ASN A 42 -17.57 39.37 -11.55
N TYR A 43 -18.76 39.46 -10.95
CA TYR A 43 -19.01 39.07 -9.59
C TYR A 43 -19.08 37.53 -9.43
N GLN A 44 -19.36 36.81 -10.51
CA GLN A 44 -19.41 35.33 -10.50
C GLN A 44 -18.06 34.71 -10.07
N SER A 45 -16.95 35.35 -10.36
CA SER A 45 -15.62 34.95 -9.91
C SER A 45 -15.49 34.97 -8.38
N ALA A 46 -16.11 35.96 -7.72
CA ALA A 46 -16.13 36.04 -6.25
C ALA A 46 -16.99 34.92 -5.64
N GLU A 47 -18.17 34.64 -6.23
CA GLU A 47 -19.00 33.52 -5.81
C GLU A 47 -18.29 32.17 -5.97
N GLN A 48 -17.51 32.01 -7.02
CA GLN A 48 -16.70 30.81 -7.23
C GLN A 48 -15.60 30.68 -6.17
N ALA A 49 -14.90 31.77 -5.86
CA ALA A 49 -13.86 31.76 -4.83
C ALA A 49 -14.41 31.43 -3.44
N LEU A 50 -15.62 31.88 -3.10
CA LEU A 50 -16.27 31.53 -1.85
C LEU A 50 -16.54 30.00 -1.69
N LYS A 51 -16.70 29.29 -2.80
CA LYS A 51 -16.88 27.81 -2.78
C LYS A 51 -15.57 27.06 -2.51
N GLU A 52 -14.42 27.73 -2.62
CA GLU A 52 -13.10 27.15 -2.30
C GLU A 52 -12.85 27.09 -0.80
N ILE A 53 -13.66 27.78 0.02
CA ILE A 53 -13.56 27.71 1.48
C ILE A 53 -13.85 26.28 1.94
N PRO A 54 -12.96 25.63 2.73
CA PRO A 54 -13.20 24.28 3.24
C PRO A 54 -14.52 24.18 4.03
N ALA A 55 -15.29 23.14 3.76
CA ALA A 55 -16.60 22.93 4.39
C ALA A 55 -16.51 22.77 5.92
N ASP A 56 -15.41 22.18 6.42
CA ASP A 56 -15.17 22.00 7.85
C ASP A 56 -13.95 22.78 8.33
N LEU A 57 -14.20 24.00 8.73
CA LEU A 57 -13.17 24.88 9.29
C LEU A 57 -12.71 24.49 10.70
N LYS A 58 -13.39 23.56 11.40
CA LYS A 58 -12.97 23.08 12.72
C LYS A 58 -11.68 22.25 12.68
N ARG A 59 -11.32 21.79 11.51
CA ARG A 59 -10.07 21.04 11.27
C ARG A 59 -8.82 21.92 11.30
N TYR A 60 -8.99 23.25 11.32
CA TYR A 60 -7.89 24.23 11.27
C TYR A 60 -7.80 25.05 12.54
N THR A 61 -6.62 25.61 12.81
CA THR A 61 -6.40 26.45 13.99
C THR A 61 -7.26 27.71 13.94
N THR A 62 -7.68 28.20 15.10
CA THR A 62 -8.55 29.38 15.20
C THR A 62 -7.91 30.61 14.54
N GLU A 63 -6.59 30.78 14.70
CA GLU A 63 -5.81 31.89 14.13
C GLU A 63 -5.88 31.88 12.60
N SER A 64 -5.63 30.73 11.97
CA SER A 64 -5.65 30.61 10.49
C SER A 64 -7.06 30.75 9.92
N VAL A 65 -8.09 30.28 10.63
CA VAL A 65 -9.50 30.41 10.24
C VAL A 65 -9.98 31.87 10.33
N THR A 66 -9.47 32.66 11.24
CA THR A 66 -9.87 34.07 11.40
C THR A 66 -9.61 34.87 10.13
N ALA A 67 -8.44 34.70 9.50
CA ALA A 67 -8.09 35.37 8.25
C ALA A 67 -9.05 35.01 7.11
N VAL A 68 -9.44 33.71 7.00
CA VAL A 68 -10.41 33.26 5.98
C VAL A 68 -11.79 33.90 6.20
N LYS A 69 -12.27 33.95 7.45
CA LYS A 69 -13.57 34.58 7.78
C LYS A 69 -13.58 36.08 7.49
N GLU A 70 -12.49 36.78 7.75
CA GLU A 70 -12.37 38.22 7.43
C GLU A 70 -12.37 38.45 5.92
N ALA A 71 -11.64 37.63 5.16
CA ALA A 71 -11.63 37.70 3.70
C ALA A 71 -13.00 37.33 3.10
N GLU A 72 -13.66 36.31 3.61
CA GLU A 72 -15.03 35.93 3.24
C GLU A 72 -16.00 37.12 3.48
N LYS A 73 -15.96 37.70 4.66
CA LYS A 73 -16.78 38.87 5.00
C LYS A 73 -16.54 40.01 4.03
N THR A 74 -15.31 40.28 3.65
CA THR A 74 -14.94 41.33 2.67
C THR A 74 -15.62 41.04 1.33
N ILE A 75 -15.54 39.85 0.79
CA ILE A 75 -16.19 39.49 -0.49
C ILE A 75 -17.72 39.65 -0.39
N ARG A 76 -18.34 39.13 0.69
CA ARG A 76 -19.78 39.22 0.89
C ARG A 76 -20.30 40.65 1.07
N SER A 77 -19.43 41.60 1.46
CA SER A 77 -19.77 43.01 1.59
C SER A 77 -19.62 43.81 0.30
N LEU A 78 -19.08 43.20 -0.77
CA LEU A 78 -18.96 43.88 -2.05
C LEU A 78 -20.31 44.15 -2.69
N ASP A 79 -20.48 45.32 -3.30
CA ASP A 79 -21.66 45.60 -4.10
C ASP A 79 -21.67 44.76 -5.38
N SER A 80 -22.71 43.97 -5.57
CA SER A 80 -22.88 43.13 -6.76
C SER A 80 -23.13 43.92 -8.06
N ASN A 81 -23.40 45.23 -7.93
CA ASN A 81 -23.66 46.13 -9.07
C ASN A 81 -22.44 46.96 -9.47
N LEU A 82 -21.24 46.63 -9.01
CA LEU A 82 -20.02 47.30 -9.43
C LEU A 82 -19.85 47.26 -10.94
N SER A 83 -19.39 48.39 -11.51
CA SER A 83 -19.00 48.40 -12.92
C SER A 83 -17.67 47.67 -13.13
N ARG A 84 -17.40 47.28 -14.38
CA ARG A 84 -16.15 46.63 -14.77
C ARG A 84 -14.91 47.47 -14.48
N ALA A 85 -15.05 48.82 -14.43
CA ALA A 85 -13.98 49.70 -14.02
C ALA A 85 -13.50 49.47 -12.58
N LYS A 86 -14.32 48.79 -11.75
CA LYS A 86 -14.01 48.38 -10.37
C LYS A 86 -13.67 46.90 -10.25
N GLN A 87 -13.39 46.20 -11.35
CA GLN A 87 -13.05 44.76 -11.33
C GLN A 87 -11.89 44.46 -10.38
N ASP A 88 -10.87 45.30 -10.35
CA ASP A 88 -9.69 45.13 -9.48
C ASP A 88 -10.05 45.04 -7.99
N THR A 89 -11.15 45.69 -7.56
CA THR A 89 -11.63 45.58 -6.17
C THR A 89 -12.08 44.16 -5.86
N ILE A 90 -12.78 43.51 -6.79
CA ILE A 90 -13.22 42.10 -6.67
C ILE A 90 -12.01 41.19 -6.73
N ASP A 91 -11.11 41.38 -7.69
CA ASP A 91 -9.94 40.55 -7.90
C ASP A 91 -8.99 40.56 -6.68
N GLN A 92 -8.79 41.73 -6.06
CA GLN A 92 -8.03 41.85 -4.81
C GLN A 92 -8.70 41.17 -3.63
N ALA A 93 -10.02 41.22 -3.51
CA ALA A 93 -10.74 40.51 -2.45
C ALA A 93 -10.65 38.99 -2.63
N ILE A 94 -10.73 38.52 -3.88
CA ILE A 94 -10.54 37.09 -4.21
C ILE A 94 -9.12 36.64 -3.86
N ALA A 95 -8.10 37.42 -4.27
CA ALA A 95 -6.70 37.12 -3.99
C ALA A 95 -6.42 37.00 -2.49
N LYS A 96 -6.98 37.91 -1.67
CA LYS A 96 -6.88 37.82 -0.21
C LYS A 96 -7.53 36.58 0.37
N LEU A 97 -8.69 36.16 -0.15
CA LEU A 97 -9.34 34.93 0.30
C LEU A 97 -8.50 33.70 -0.07
N GLN A 98 -8.00 33.63 -1.28
CA GLN A 98 -7.17 32.52 -1.74
C GLN A 98 -5.85 32.42 -0.95
N GLU A 99 -5.24 33.57 -0.65
CA GLU A 99 -4.07 33.64 0.22
C GLU A 99 -4.41 33.10 1.62
N ALA A 100 -5.50 33.55 2.25
CA ALA A 100 -5.93 33.10 3.56
C ALA A 100 -6.23 31.58 3.57
N ILE A 101 -6.86 31.06 2.51
CA ILE A 101 -7.11 29.61 2.38
C ILE A 101 -5.79 28.84 2.27
N SER A 102 -4.82 29.35 1.51
CA SER A 102 -3.51 28.72 1.35
C SER A 102 -2.69 28.65 2.64
N GLN A 103 -2.97 29.56 3.58
CA GLN A 103 -2.31 29.67 4.88
C GLN A 103 -3.07 28.93 6.01
N LEU A 104 -4.11 28.16 5.69
CA LEU A 104 -4.81 27.36 6.69
C LEU A 104 -3.88 26.31 7.30
N ILE A 105 -3.84 26.27 8.62
CA ILE A 105 -3.00 25.35 9.40
C ILE A 105 -3.91 24.35 10.11
N PHE A 106 -3.72 23.06 9.85
CA PHE A 106 -4.47 22.02 10.53
C PHE A 106 -4.22 22.04 12.04
N THR A 107 -5.25 21.66 12.80
CA THR A 107 -5.04 21.28 14.22
C THR A 107 -4.14 20.03 14.29
N PRO A 108 -3.46 19.78 15.42
CA PRO A 108 -2.61 18.59 15.57
C PRO A 108 -3.34 17.28 15.26
N GLU A 109 -4.61 17.17 15.65
CA GLU A 109 -5.46 16.01 15.41
C GLU A 109 -5.77 15.85 13.91
N ALA A 110 -6.19 16.95 13.26
CA ALA A 110 -6.48 16.93 11.82
C ALA A 110 -5.23 16.71 10.97
N GLN A 111 -4.06 17.22 11.39
CA GLN A 111 -2.78 16.97 10.74
C GLN A 111 -2.44 15.47 10.78
N LYS A 112 -2.61 14.83 11.93
CA LYS A 112 -2.38 13.39 12.08
C LYS A 112 -3.29 12.57 11.16
N GLU A 113 -4.56 12.96 11.02
CA GLU A 113 -5.49 12.32 10.09
C GLU A 113 -5.06 12.50 8.62
N GLU A 114 -4.63 13.71 8.24
CA GLU A 114 -4.16 13.98 6.87
C GLU A 114 -2.87 13.23 6.55
N ASP A 115 -1.95 13.15 7.50
CA ASP A 115 -0.72 12.37 7.33
C ASP A 115 -1.02 10.89 7.17
N ALA A 116 -1.97 10.34 7.95
CA ALA A 116 -2.44 8.97 7.79
C ALA A 116 -3.09 8.74 6.41
N LYS A 117 -3.93 9.67 5.93
CA LYS A 117 -4.50 9.59 4.58
C LYS A 117 -3.43 9.61 3.49
N ARG A 118 -2.43 10.50 3.60
CA ARG A 118 -1.31 10.57 2.64
C ARG A 118 -0.51 9.27 2.60
N GLU A 119 -0.29 8.63 3.75
CA GLU A 119 0.36 7.31 3.78
C GLU A 119 -0.50 6.25 3.10
N VAL A 120 -1.81 6.23 3.35
CA VAL A 120 -2.74 5.33 2.64
C VAL A 120 -2.74 5.61 1.13
N GLU A 121 -2.74 6.87 0.70
CA GLU A 121 -2.66 7.24 -0.72
C GLU A 121 -1.34 6.82 -1.37
N LYS A 122 -0.22 6.91 -0.66
CA LYS A 122 1.06 6.37 -1.14
C LYS A 122 0.99 4.86 -1.33
N LEU A 123 0.40 4.15 -0.38
CA LEU A 123 0.16 2.69 -0.47
C LEU A 123 -0.79 2.34 -1.62
N ALA A 124 -1.85 3.12 -1.82
CA ALA A 124 -2.81 2.92 -2.90
C ALA A 124 -2.23 3.17 -4.32
N LYS A 125 -1.10 3.86 -4.43
CA LYS A 125 -0.36 4.00 -5.69
C LYS A 125 0.42 2.73 -6.06
N ASN A 126 0.73 1.89 -5.09
CA ASN A 126 1.40 0.62 -5.32
C ASN A 126 0.37 -0.41 -5.77
N LYS A 127 0.51 -0.89 -7.00
CA LYS A 127 -0.29 -1.98 -7.54
C LYS A 127 0.50 -3.27 -7.39
N VAL A 128 0.06 -4.12 -6.48
CA VAL A 128 0.74 -5.38 -6.17
C VAL A 128 -0.10 -6.54 -6.67
N ILE A 129 0.51 -7.46 -7.41
CA ILE A 129 -0.10 -8.76 -7.73
C ILE A 129 0.52 -9.83 -6.83
N SER A 130 -0.33 -10.66 -6.22
CA SER A 130 0.09 -11.75 -5.34
C SER A 130 0.04 -13.08 -6.08
N ILE A 131 1.13 -13.84 -6.03
CA ILE A 131 1.28 -15.16 -6.66
C ILE A 131 1.66 -16.18 -5.60
N ASP A 132 0.84 -17.20 -5.46
CA ASP A 132 1.12 -18.32 -4.57
C ASP A 132 2.02 -19.36 -5.26
N ALA A 133 3.32 -19.20 -5.04
CA ALA A 133 4.34 -20.12 -5.52
C ALA A 133 4.79 -21.14 -4.46
N GLY A 134 4.19 -21.12 -3.27
CA GLY A 134 4.35 -22.14 -2.24
C GLY A 134 3.45 -23.34 -2.51
N ARG A 135 2.16 -23.09 -2.74
CA ARG A 135 1.18 -24.14 -3.05
C ARG A 135 1.40 -24.76 -4.43
N LYS A 136 1.88 -23.98 -5.39
CA LYS A 136 2.16 -24.46 -6.74
C LYS A 136 3.57 -24.09 -7.18
N TYR A 137 4.30 -25.05 -7.76
CA TYR A 137 5.59 -24.78 -8.35
C TYR A 137 5.45 -23.98 -9.66
N PHE A 138 6.24 -22.92 -9.77
CA PHE A 138 6.44 -22.15 -10.98
C PHE A 138 7.92 -22.20 -11.37
N THR A 139 8.21 -22.47 -12.63
CA THR A 139 9.57 -22.38 -13.14
C THR A 139 10.02 -20.91 -13.19
N LEU A 140 11.33 -20.67 -13.24
CA LEU A 140 11.89 -19.33 -13.41
C LEU A 140 11.30 -18.62 -14.64
N ASP A 141 11.15 -19.32 -15.77
CA ASP A 141 10.58 -18.74 -16.99
C ASP A 141 9.10 -18.37 -16.84
N GLN A 142 8.33 -19.13 -16.08
CA GLN A 142 6.94 -18.79 -15.77
C GLN A 142 6.86 -17.54 -14.91
N LEU A 143 7.71 -17.42 -13.90
CA LEU A 143 7.78 -16.24 -13.03
C LEU A 143 8.24 -15.01 -13.80
N LYS A 144 9.23 -15.12 -14.70
CA LYS A 144 9.63 -14.01 -15.58
C LYS A 144 8.49 -13.54 -16.48
N ARG A 145 7.68 -14.44 -17.04
CA ARG A 145 6.48 -14.05 -17.81
C ARG A 145 5.43 -13.33 -16.97
N ILE A 146 5.29 -13.69 -15.68
CA ILE A 146 4.43 -12.97 -14.74
C ILE A 146 4.97 -11.56 -14.51
N VAL A 147 6.28 -11.40 -14.32
CA VAL A 147 6.94 -10.11 -14.17
C VAL A 147 6.75 -9.24 -15.42
N ASP A 148 6.92 -9.79 -16.62
CA ASP A 148 6.68 -9.07 -17.88
C ASP A 148 5.24 -8.57 -17.96
N LYS A 149 4.27 -9.43 -17.64
CA LYS A 149 2.86 -9.05 -17.67
C LYS A 149 2.52 -8.03 -16.58
N ALA A 150 3.11 -8.13 -15.40
CA ALA A 150 2.96 -7.14 -14.33
C ALA A 150 3.49 -5.77 -14.77
N SER A 151 4.68 -5.74 -15.41
CA SER A 151 5.26 -4.51 -15.94
C SER A 151 4.40 -3.90 -17.05
N GLU A 152 3.95 -4.70 -18.00
CA GLU A 152 3.05 -4.28 -19.11
C GLU A 152 1.75 -3.64 -18.57
N LEU A 153 1.18 -4.19 -17.51
CA LEU A 153 -0.08 -3.73 -16.91
C LEU A 153 0.10 -2.62 -15.88
N GLY A 154 1.32 -2.16 -15.65
CA GLY A 154 1.61 -1.05 -14.74
C GLY A 154 1.49 -1.42 -13.26
N TYR A 155 1.77 -2.66 -12.89
CA TYR A 155 2.00 -3.05 -11.50
C TYR A 155 3.33 -2.50 -11.02
N SER A 156 3.44 -2.24 -9.72
CA SER A 156 4.69 -1.83 -9.06
C SER A 156 5.48 -3.01 -8.53
N ASP A 157 4.78 -4.03 -8.05
CA ASP A 157 5.38 -5.15 -7.34
C ASP A 157 4.68 -6.48 -7.64
N VAL A 158 5.45 -7.57 -7.54
CA VAL A 158 4.97 -8.94 -7.47
C VAL A 158 5.21 -9.45 -6.05
N HIS A 159 4.16 -9.74 -5.31
CA HIS A 159 4.20 -10.41 -4.03
C HIS A 159 4.24 -11.92 -4.28
N LEU A 160 5.35 -12.54 -3.96
CA LEU A 160 5.64 -13.93 -4.30
C LEU A 160 5.72 -14.78 -3.03
N LEU A 161 4.69 -15.60 -2.80
CA LEU A 161 4.65 -16.52 -1.67
C LEU A 161 5.48 -17.75 -2.02
N LEU A 162 6.74 -17.79 -1.59
CA LEU A 162 7.67 -18.89 -1.80
C LEU A 162 7.53 -19.98 -0.73
N GLY A 163 7.06 -19.60 0.46
CA GLY A 163 6.68 -20.47 1.55
C GLY A 163 5.23 -20.20 1.95
N ASN A 164 4.31 -21.06 1.51
CA ASN A 164 2.89 -21.06 1.84
C ASN A 164 2.39 -22.48 1.66
N ASP A 165 2.16 -23.18 2.76
CA ASP A 165 2.00 -24.64 2.89
C ASP A 165 3.24 -25.40 2.38
N GLY A 166 3.55 -25.41 1.10
CA GLY A 166 4.83 -25.83 0.57
C GLY A 166 5.92 -24.78 0.76
N LEU A 167 7.19 -25.20 0.80
CA LEU A 167 8.34 -24.30 0.77
C LEU A 167 9.15 -24.60 -0.49
N ARG A 168 8.99 -23.72 -1.50
CA ARG A 168 9.48 -23.95 -2.87
C ARG A 168 10.63 -23.04 -3.27
N PHE A 169 11.41 -22.64 -2.30
CA PHE A 169 12.68 -21.96 -2.49
C PHE A 169 13.68 -22.51 -1.49
N LEU A 170 14.81 -23.03 -1.97
CA LEU A 170 15.90 -23.54 -1.15
C LEU A 170 17.16 -22.71 -1.34
N LEU A 171 17.73 -22.26 -0.23
CA LEU A 171 19.02 -21.59 -0.21
C LEU A 171 20.17 -22.60 -0.44
N ASP A 172 21.32 -22.14 -0.92
CA ASP A 172 22.50 -22.99 -1.11
C ASP A 172 22.97 -23.57 0.22
N ASP A 173 22.93 -22.76 1.28
CA ASP A 173 23.17 -23.22 2.65
C ASP A 173 21.88 -23.11 3.50
N MET A 174 21.32 -24.25 3.86
CA MET A 174 20.16 -24.38 4.76
C MET A 174 20.54 -24.87 6.16
N THR A 175 21.83 -24.77 6.53
CA THR A 175 22.26 -25.13 7.90
C THR A 175 21.53 -24.31 8.94
N ILE A 176 20.93 -24.95 9.94
CA ILE A 176 20.23 -24.29 11.04
C ILE A 176 20.89 -24.67 12.35
N THR A 177 21.26 -23.64 13.12
CA THR A 177 21.70 -23.85 14.50
C THR A 177 20.65 -23.25 15.43
N ALA A 178 19.92 -24.10 16.12
CA ALA A 178 18.86 -23.72 17.05
C ALA A 178 18.81 -24.71 18.24
N ASN A 179 18.42 -24.22 19.40
CA ASN A 179 18.23 -25.04 20.61
C ASN A 179 19.47 -25.85 21.01
N GLY A 180 20.67 -25.30 20.77
CA GLY A 180 21.94 -26.00 21.04
C GLY A 180 22.26 -27.15 20.08
N LYS A 181 21.49 -27.32 19.01
CA LYS A 181 21.64 -28.36 18.00
C LYS A 181 21.97 -27.76 16.64
N ASN A 182 22.83 -28.41 15.88
CA ASN A 182 23.14 -28.06 14.50
C ASN A 182 22.48 -29.05 13.55
N TYR A 183 21.64 -28.56 12.66
CA TYR A 183 20.98 -29.31 11.60
C TYR A 183 21.73 -29.03 10.30
N ALA A 184 22.31 -30.08 9.69
CA ALA A 184 23.08 -29.94 8.46
C ALA A 184 22.22 -29.49 7.28
N SER A 185 22.82 -28.71 6.37
CA SER A 185 22.11 -28.12 5.22
C SER A 185 21.35 -29.17 4.39
N ASP A 186 22.00 -30.29 4.07
CA ASP A 186 21.40 -31.32 3.24
C ASP A 186 20.25 -32.03 3.96
N ASP A 187 20.34 -32.22 5.27
CA ASP A 187 19.26 -32.80 6.08
C ASP A 187 18.05 -31.87 6.08
N VAL A 188 18.26 -30.58 6.26
CA VAL A 188 17.18 -29.57 6.24
C VAL A 188 16.55 -29.50 4.86
N LYS A 189 17.33 -29.43 3.78
CA LYS A 189 16.82 -29.43 2.39
C LYS A 189 15.99 -30.68 2.11
N ASN A 190 16.50 -31.85 2.43
CA ASN A 190 15.81 -33.11 2.19
C ASN A 190 14.52 -33.20 2.99
N ALA A 191 14.52 -32.75 4.25
CA ALA A 191 13.33 -32.73 5.08
C ALA A 191 12.24 -31.80 4.50
N ILE A 192 12.62 -30.61 4.04
CA ILE A 192 11.70 -29.64 3.40
C ILE A 192 11.15 -30.20 2.08
N ILE A 193 11.99 -30.81 1.23
CA ILE A 193 11.55 -31.44 -0.01
C ILE A 193 10.51 -32.52 0.27
N GLN A 194 10.74 -33.35 1.29
CA GLN A 194 9.77 -34.38 1.67
C GLN A 194 8.47 -33.81 2.21
N GLY A 195 8.53 -32.70 2.97
CA GLY A 195 7.34 -31.97 3.41
C GLY A 195 6.55 -31.39 2.23
N THR A 196 7.23 -30.79 1.27
CA THR A 196 6.63 -30.25 0.06
C THR A 196 6.00 -31.32 -0.83
N LYS A 197 6.63 -32.53 -0.93
CA LYS A 197 6.05 -33.67 -1.63
C LYS A 197 4.73 -34.14 -1.04
N ALA A 198 4.57 -34.03 0.26
CA ALA A 198 3.34 -34.40 0.95
C ALA A 198 2.18 -33.45 0.67
N TYR A 199 2.45 -32.36 -0.02
CA TYR A 199 1.51 -31.30 -0.30
C TYR A 199 1.21 -31.18 -1.81
N TYR A 200 -0.07 -31.24 -2.20
CA TYR A 200 -0.56 -31.21 -3.60
C TYR A 200 0.02 -32.34 -4.49
N ASP A 201 -0.14 -32.14 -5.81
CA ASP A 201 0.25 -33.09 -6.85
C ASP A 201 1.71 -32.90 -7.32
N ASP A 202 2.63 -32.54 -6.42
CA ASP A 202 4.05 -32.46 -6.74
C ASP A 202 4.86 -33.59 -6.09
N PRO A 203 4.96 -34.75 -6.74
CA PRO A 203 5.67 -35.90 -6.21
C PRO A 203 7.19 -35.67 -6.07
N ASN A 204 7.74 -34.63 -6.71
CA ASN A 204 9.16 -34.33 -6.70
C ASN A 204 9.57 -33.36 -5.59
N GLY A 205 8.60 -32.61 -5.00
CA GLY A 205 8.89 -31.55 -4.04
C GLY A 205 9.75 -30.45 -4.64
N THR A 206 9.48 -30.10 -5.91
CA THR A 206 10.30 -29.17 -6.69
C THR A 206 10.34 -27.78 -6.03
N ALA A 207 11.52 -27.19 -6.01
CA ALA A 207 11.75 -25.86 -5.47
C ALA A 207 12.71 -25.07 -6.37
N LEU A 208 12.61 -23.74 -6.32
CA LEU A 208 13.57 -22.85 -6.95
C LEU A 208 14.90 -22.91 -6.20
N THR A 209 15.98 -22.80 -6.94
CA THR A 209 17.35 -22.66 -6.40
C THR A 209 17.63 -21.21 -6.03
N GLN A 210 18.64 -20.98 -5.24
CA GLN A 210 19.11 -19.65 -4.88
C GLN A 210 19.55 -18.84 -6.13
N ALA A 211 20.18 -19.50 -7.10
CA ALA A 211 20.56 -18.87 -8.36
C ALA A 211 19.33 -18.40 -9.17
N GLU A 212 18.31 -19.23 -9.29
CA GLU A 212 17.06 -18.88 -10.00
C GLU A 212 16.34 -17.70 -9.35
N VAL A 213 16.24 -17.67 -8.02
CA VAL A 213 15.60 -16.54 -7.33
C VAL A 213 16.43 -15.27 -7.42
N THR A 214 17.78 -15.37 -7.39
CA THR A 214 18.65 -14.22 -7.64
C THR A 214 18.44 -13.65 -9.04
N GLU A 215 18.39 -14.51 -10.05
CA GLU A 215 18.12 -14.12 -11.43
C GLU A 215 16.73 -13.48 -11.59
N LEU A 216 15.72 -14.02 -10.92
CA LEU A 216 14.37 -13.45 -10.93
C LEU A 216 14.34 -12.04 -10.33
N ILE A 217 15.05 -11.80 -9.23
CA ILE A 217 15.15 -10.48 -8.58
C ILE A 217 15.75 -9.46 -9.55
N GLU A 218 16.88 -9.80 -10.18
CA GLU A 218 17.55 -8.91 -11.14
C GLU A 218 16.67 -8.67 -12.38
N TYR A 219 16.01 -9.70 -12.87
CA TYR A 219 15.07 -9.59 -13.96
C TYR A 219 13.89 -8.65 -13.63
N ALA A 220 13.25 -8.84 -12.50
CA ALA A 220 12.14 -7.98 -12.05
C ALA A 220 12.60 -6.52 -11.93
N LYS A 221 13.76 -6.29 -11.35
CA LYS A 221 14.37 -4.96 -11.23
C LYS A 221 14.61 -4.32 -12.60
N SER A 222 15.08 -5.09 -13.60
CA SER A 222 15.30 -4.61 -14.97
C SER A 222 13.99 -4.17 -15.66
N LYS A 223 12.83 -4.70 -15.21
CA LYS A 223 11.49 -4.37 -15.70
C LYS A 223 10.79 -3.29 -14.85
N GLY A 224 11.48 -2.73 -13.85
CA GLY A 224 10.89 -1.76 -12.92
C GLY A 224 9.90 -2.35 -11.92
N ILE A 225 9.93 -3.68 -11.72
CA ILE A 225 9.06 -4.41 -10.81
C ILE A 225 9.81 -4.74 -9.52
N GLY A 226 9.23 -4.40 -8.36
CA GLY A 226 9.70 -4.88 -7.07
C GLY A 226 9.25 -6.32 -6.81
N LEU A 227 10.07 -7.10 -6.09
CA LEU A 227 9.63 -8.38 -5.55
C LEU A 227 9.40 -8.24 -4.05
N ILE A 228 8.28 -8.78 -3.57
CA ILE A 228 7.93 -8.91 -2.16
C ILE A 228 7.90 -10.41 -1.86
N PRO A 229 9.01 -11.00 -1.38
CA PRO A 229 9.02 -12.41 -1.00
C PRO A 229 8.20 -12.67 0.25
N ALA A 230 7.53 -13.81 0.32
CA ALA A 230 6.81 -14.27 1.49
C ALA A 230 7.22 -15.69 1.88
N ILE A 231 7.51 -15.87 3.17
CA ILE A 231 7.66 -17.16 3.85
C ILE A 231 6.72 -17.15 5.03
N ASN A 232 5.61 -17.85 4.91
CA ASN A 232 4.52 -17.80 5.87
C ASN A 232 4.82 -18.57 7.17
N SER A 233 4.46 -17.97 8.28
CA SER A 233 4.46 -18.54 9.63
C SER A 233 3.62 -17.66 10.59
N PRO A 234 3.09 -18.15 11.70
CA PRO A 234 3.12 -19.53 12.21
C PRO A 234 2.04 -20.45 11.62
N GLY A 235 1.24 -19.94 10.65
CA GLY A 235 0.31 -20.70 9.83
C GLY A 235 0.91 -21.07 8.46
N HIS A 236 0.18 -21.85 7.67
CA HIS A 236 0.57 -22.27 6.30
C HIS A 236 1.99 -22.87 6.21
N MET A 237 2.33 -23.72 7.17
CA MET A 237 3.69 -24.27 7.36
C MET A 237 3.80 -25.76 7.08
N ASP A 238 2.90 -26.38 6.34
CA ASP A 238 2.82 -27.84 6.15
C ASP A 238 4.19 -28.48 5.89
N ALA A 239 4.91 -27.98 4.89
CA ALA A 239 6.23 -28.51 4.54
C ALA A 239 7.25 -28.32 5.67
N MET A 240 7.21 -27.20 6.37
CA MET A 240 8.13 -26.91 7.48
C MET A 240 7.80 -27.74 8.71
N LEU A 241 6.51 -28.00 9.00
CA LEU A 241 6.10 -28.84 10.11
C LEU A 241 6.57 -30.30 9.90
N VAL A 242 6.35 -30.85 8.71
CA VAL A 242 6.85 -32.18 8.34
C VAL A 242 8.37 -32.25 8.42
N ALA A 243 9.06 -31.17 7.95
CA ALA A 243 10.52 -31.12 8.02
C ALA A 243 11.02 -31.12 9.48
N MET A 244 10.39 -30.36 10.37
CA MET A 244 10.74 -30.31 11.79
C MET A 244 10.62 -31.71 12.45
N GLU A 245 9.52 -32.45 12.18
CA GLU A 245 9.35 -33.79 12.69
C GLU A 245 10.46 -34.73 12.19
N LYS A 246 10.81 -34.69 10.90
CA LYS A 246 11.89 -35.51 10.31
C LYS A 246 13.26 -35.15 10.88
N LEU A 247 13.48 -33.90 11.29
CA LEU A 247 14.69 -33.47 11.97
C LEU A 247 14.70 -33.74 13.47
N GLY A 248 13.63 -34.39 13.99
CA GLY A 248 13.51 -34.84 15.37
C GLY A 248 12.95 -33.84 16.36
N ILE A 249 12.38 -32.72 15.85
CA ILE A 249 11.62 -31.77 16.69
C ILE A 249 10.25 -32.39 16.95
N LYS A 250 9.92 -32.57 18.22
CA LYS A 250 8.70 -33.29 18.63
C LYS A 250 7.51 -32.38 18.72
N ASN A 251 6.36 -32.83 18.20
CA ASN A 251 5.07 -32.16 18.31
C ASN A 251 5.13 -30.64 17.91
N PRO A 252 5.65 -30.32 16.73
CA PRO A 252 5.75 -28.91 16.32
C PRO A 252 4.39 -28.26 15.99
N GLN A 253 3.35 -29.09 15.77
CA GLN A 253 2.02 -28.66 15.34
C GLN A 253 1.14 -28.18 16.50
N ALA A 254 0.32 -27.16 16.23
CA ALA A 254 -0.79 -26.80 17.11
C ALA A 254 -1.78 -27.98 17.25
N HIS A 255 -2.31 -28.18 18.44
CA HIS A 255 -3.26 -29.26 18.72
C HIS A 255 -4.36 -28.76 19.65
N PHE A 256 -5.61 -28.93 19.22
CA PHE A 256 -6.81 -28.69 20.03
C PHE A 256 -7.78 -29.89 19.88
N ASP A 257 -8.78 -29.84 18.99
CA ASP A 257 -9.67 -30.96 18.68
C ASP A 257 -8.93 -32.00 17.82
N LYS A 258 -8.01 -31.55 17.00
CA LYS A 258 -7.14 -32.35 16.15
C LYS A 258 -5.76 -31.69 16.01
N VAL A 259 -4.79 -32.44 15.57
CA VAL A 259 -3.47 -31.94 15.24
C VAL A 259 -3.57 -31.09 13.96
N SER A 260 -3.08 -29.86 14.02
CA SER A 260 -2.98 -29.02 12.85
C SER A 260 -2.02 -29.57 11.82
N LYS A 261 -2.35 -29.46 10.54
CA LYS A 261 -1.42 -29.77 9.45
C LYS A 261 -0.64 -28.54 8.99
N THR A 262 -1.16 -27.34 9.31
CA THR A 262 -0.71 -26.07 8.73
C THR A 262 -0.04 -25.16 9.75
N THR A 263 -0.28 -25.36 11.06
CA THR A 263 0.06 -24.37 12.09
C THR A 263 1.02 -24.90 13.14
N MET A 264 2.07 -24.12 13.40
CA MET A 264 3.02 -24.37 14.49
C MET A 264 2.43 -24.05 15.86
N ASP A 265 2.72 -24.85 16.86
CA ASP A 265 2.36 -24.57 18.25
C ASP A 265 3.28 -23.50 18.84
N LEU A 266 2.73 -22.34 19.16
CA LEU A 266 3.46 -21.24 19.81
C LEU A 266 3.86 -21.54 21.27
N ARG A 267 3.47 -22.70 21.83
CA ARG A 267 3.97 -23.18 23.12
C ARG A 267 5.23 -24.02 22.97
N ASN A 268 5.55 -24.46 21.74
CA ASN A 268 6.72 -25.26 21.44
C ASN A 268 7.92 -24.35 21.09
N GLU A 269 8.73 -24.07 22.09
CA GLU A 269 9.89 -23.18 21.93
C GLU A 269 10.95 -23.76 20.99
N GLU A 270 11.13 -25.09 20.95
CA GLU A 270 12.07 -25.72 20.04
C GLU A 270 11.67 -25.50 18.58
N ALA A 271 10.38 -25.66 18.26
CA ALA A 271 9.83 -25.39 16.94
C ALA A 271 9.93 -23.88 16.57
N MET A 272 9.54 -23.00 17.50
CA MET A 272 9.61 -21.54 17.25
C MET A 272 11.04 -21.07 16.98
N ASN A 273 12.04 -21.56 17.74
CA ASN A 273 13.43 -21.16 17.55
C ASN A 273 13.99 -21.69 16.22
N PHE A 274 13.63 -22.91 15.84
CA PHE A 274 13.98 -23.46 14.52
C PHE A 274 13.43 -22.59 13.39
N VAL A 275 12.13 -22.27 13.43
CA VAL A 275 11.46 -21.49 12.39
C VAL A 275 11.97 -20.05 12.33
N LYS A 276 12.16 -19.38 13.48
CA LYS A 276 12.77 -18.04 13.51
C LYS A 276 14.15 -18.03 12.85
N THR A 277 14.98 -19.05 13.13
CA THR A 277 16.31 -19.16 12.50
C THR A 277 16.19 -19.41 11.00
N LEU A 278 15.30 -20.29 10.56
CA LEU A 278 15.04 -20.58 9.15
C LEU A 278 14.58 -19.32 8.40
N ILE A 279 13.56 -18.62 8.92
CA ILE A 279 13.06 -17.36 8.32
C ILE A 279 14.16 -16.29 8.31
N GLY A 280 14.97 -16.19 9.38
CA GLY A 280 16.13 -15.30 9.44
C GLY A 280 17.10 -15.51 8.29
N LYS A 281 17.38 -16.76 7.90
CA LYS A 281 18.23 -17.06 6.73
C LYS A 281 17.64 -16.54 5.42
N TYR A 282 16.32 -16.67 5.23
CA TYR A 282 15.64 -16.08 4.07
C TYR A 282 15.69 -14.55 4.11
N MET A 283 15.48 -13.94 5.26
CA MET A 283 15.64 -12.49 5.41
C MET A 283 17.07 -12.05 5.09
N ASP A 284 18.11 -12.79 5.54
CA ASP A 284 19.50 -12.51 5.19
C ASP A 284 19.74 -12.58 3.69
N PHE A 285 19.16 -13.57 3.00
CA PHE A 285 19.27 -13.67 1.55
C PHE A 285 18.61 -12.49 0.83
N PHE A 286 17.43 -12.04 1.27
CA PHE A 286 16.69 -10.95 0.63
C PHE A 286 17.17 -9.55 1.03
N ALA A 287 17.94 -9.42 2.12
CA ALA A 287 18.50 -8.15 2.58
C ALA A 287 19.33 -7.47 1.48
N GLY A 288 19.06 -6.19 1.24
CA GLY A 288 19.69 -5.40 0.17
C GLY A 288 19.25 -5.74 -1.26
N LYS A 289 18.45 -6.80 -1.46
CA LYS A 289 17.92 -7.21 -2.77
C LYS A 289 16.46 -6.83 -2.96
N THR A 290 15.65 -6.91 -1.91
CA THR A 290 14.24 -6.48 -1.89
C THR A 290 14.01 -5.42 -0.81
N LYS A 291 12.89 -4.70 -0.88
CA LYS A 291 12.55 -3.67 0.11
C LYS A 291 11.67 -4.22 1.25
N ILE A 292 10.82 -5.17 0.93
CA ILE A 292 9.79 -5.69 1.82
C ILE A 292 9.98 -7.20 1.95
N PHE A 293 9.70 -7.73 3.14
CA PHE A 293 9.62 -9.16 3.39
C PHE A 293 8.33 -9.47 4.14
N ASN A 294 7.51 -10.39 3.60
CA ASN A 294 6.29 -10.85 4.25
C ASN A 294 6.55 -12.16 5.00
N PHE A 295 6.26 -12.17 6.30
CA PHE A 295 6.42 -13.36 7.14
C PHE A 295 5.09 -14.06 7.48
N GLY A 296 3.98 -13.67 6.83
CA GLY A 296 2.69 -14.34 6.92
C GLY A 296 1.80 -13.85 8.06
N THR A 297 1.52 -14.75 9.01
CA THR A 297 0.66 -14.59 10.20
C THR A 297 -0.85 -14.76 9.98
N ASP A 298 -1.27 -15.16 8.78
CA ASP A 298 -2.67 -15.44 8.48
C ASP A 298 -3.12 -16.84 8.94
N GLU A 299 -4.42 -16.96 9.11
CA GLU A 299 -5.17 -18.21 9.37
C GLU A 299 -4.61 -19.10 10.48
N TYR A 300 -4.08 -18.48 11.54
CA TYR A 300 -3.47 -19.22 12.64
C TYR A 300 -4.43 -20.21 13.28
N ALA A 301 -4.05 -21.49 13.28
CA ALA A 301 -4.76 -22.63 13.87
C ALA A 301 -6.20 -22.86 13.37
N ASN A 302 -6.56 -22.37 12.19
CA ASN A 302 -7.89 -22.55 11.61
C ASN A 302 -8.26 -24.01 11.38
N ASP A 303 -7.30 -24.91 11.19
CA ASP A 303 -7.51 -26.32 10.99
C ASP A 303 -7.37 -27.16 12.27
N ALA A 304 -6.94 -26.59 13.40
CA ALA A 304 -6.76 -27.29 14.67
C ALA A 304 -8.05 -27.43 15.48
N THR A 305 -9.07 -26.66 15.16
CA THR A 305 -10.36 -26.61 15.85
C THR A 305 -11.53 -26.61 14.86
N SER A 306 -12.69 -27.06 15.31
CA SER A 306 -13.95 -26.90 14.57
C SER A 306 -14.47 -25.45 14.55
N ALA A 307 -13.96 -24.60 15.44
CA ALA A 307 -14.14 -23.16 15.45
C ALA A 307 -13.05 -22.49 14.59
N GLN A 308 -13.00 -21.17 14.56
CA GLN A 308 -11.91 -20.44 13.90
C GLN A 308 -10.65 -20.38 14.78
N GLY A 309 -9.49 -20.10 14.19
CA GLY A 309 -8.19 -20.06 14.87
C GLY A 309 -8.12 -19.13 16.08
N TRP A 310 -8.94 -18.04 16.09
CA TRP A 310 -9.06 -17.18 17.26
C TRP A 310 -9.51 -17.91 18.53
N TYR A 311 -10.32 -18.96 18.39
CA TYR A 311 -10.77 -19.78 19.53
C TYR A 311 -9.60 -20.51 20.18
N TYR A 312 -8.66 -21.02 19.38
CA TYR A 312 -7.42 -21.61 19.86
C TYR A 312 -6.57 -20.62 20.66
N LEU A 313 -6.37 -19.42 20.12
CA LEU A 313 -5.62 -18.35 20.79
C LEU A 313 -6.28 -17.94 22.11
N LYS A 314 -7.59 -17.80 22.12
CA LYS A 314 -8.37 -17.46 23.31
C LYS A 314 -8.30 -18.54 24.38
N TRP A 315 -8.57 -19.79 24.00
CA TRP A 315 -8.60 -20.91 24.93
C TRP A 315 -7.27 -21.11 25.66
N TYR A 316 -6.17 -21.06 24.91
CA TYR A 316 -4.84 -21.23 25.47
C TYR A 316 -4.19 -19.92 25.94
N GLN A 317 -4.87 -18.79 25.86
CA GLN A 317 -4.37 -17.46 26.23
C GLN A 317 -3.07 -17.09 25.47
N LEU A 318 -3.03 -17.37 24.16
CA LEU A 318 -1.81 -17.27 23.35
C LEU A 318 -1.71 -15.95 22.54
N TYR A 319 -2.65 -15.00 22.67
CA TYR A 319 -2.57 -13.74 21.92
C TYR A 319 -1.26 -12.98 22.17
N GLY A 320 -0.83 -12.93 23.44
CA GLY A 320 0.46 -12.31 23.80
C GLY A 320 1.63 -12.99 23.08
N LYS A 321 1.67 -14.34 23.07
CA LYS A 321 2.72 -15.08 22.37
C LYS A 321 2.65 -14.92 20.84
N PHE A 322 1.46 -14.86 20.27
CA PHE A 322 1.27 -14.58 18.84
C PHE A 322 1.81 -13.20 18.47
N ALA A 323 1.45 -12.17 19.26
CA ALA A 323 1.94 -10.82 19.05
C ALA A 323 3.47 -10.72 19.26
N GLU A 324 4.02 -11.38 20.27
CA GLU A 324 5.46 -11.46 20.52
C GLU A 324 6.21 -12.14 19.35
N TYR A 325 5.67 -13.24 18.83
CA TYR A 325 6.24 -13.93 17.68
C TYR A 325 6.27 -13.04 16.45
N ALA A 326 5.13 -12.41 16.10
CA ALA A 326 5.04 -11.50 14.97
C ALA A 326 5.99 -10.28 15.12
N ASN A 327 6.04 -9.69 16.32
CA ASN A 327 6.94 -8.56 16.62
C ASN A 327 8.42 -8.98 16.51
N THR A 328 8.75 -10.19 16.93
CA THR A 328 10.12 -10.72 16.80
C THR A 328 10.52 -10.81 15.32
N LEU A 329 9.68 -11.40 14.45
CA LEU A 329 9.95 -11.46 13.01
C LEU A 329 10.02 -10.09 12.37
N ALA A 330 9.15 -9.17 12.79
CA ALA A 330 9.19 -7.78 12.30
C ALA A 330 10.49 -7.06 12.70
N ALA A 331 10.97 -7.26 13.94
CA ALA A 331 12.26 -6.73 14.39
C ALA A 331 13.42 -7.32 13.58
N MET A 332 13.44 -8.64 13.38
CA MET A 332 14.45 -9.33 12.57
C MET A 332 14.51 -8.81 11.13
N ALA A 333 13.37 -8.52 10.51
CA ALA A 333 13.32 -7.91 9.19
C ALA A 333 13.91 -6.49 9.19
N LYS A 334 13.53 -5.65 10.17
CA LYS A 334 14.03 -4.26 10.31
C LYS A 334 15.54 -4.21 10.54
N GLU A 335 16.09 -5.09 11.36
CA GLU A 335 17.53 -5.20 11.60
C GLU A 335 18.32 -5.47 10.32
N ARG A 336 17.70 -6.08 9.33
CA ARG A 336 18.25 -6.38 8.01
C ARG A 336 17.93 -5.34 6.93
N GLY A 337 17.34 -4.21 7.32
CA GLY A 337 16.93 -3.15 6.40
C GLY A 337 15.71 -3.50 5.54
N LEU A 338 14.95 -4.55 5.90
CA LEU A 338 13.73 -4.94 5.24
C LEU A 338 12.52 -4.32 5.94
N GLN A 339 11.56 -3.81 5.17
CA GLN A 339 10.27 -3.42 5.70
C GLN A 339 9.45 -4.69 5.99
N PRO A 340 9.04 -4.92 7.25
CA PRO A 340 8.21 -6.07 7.58
C PRO A 340 6.80 -5.93 7.00
N MET A 341 6.27 -7.01 6.48
CA MET A 341 4.89 -7.15 6.04
C MET A 341 4.29 -8.43 6.64
N ALA A 342 3.00 -8.39 6.96
CA ALA A 342 2.23 -9.51 7.49
C ALA A 342 0.80 -9.45 6.96
N PHE A 343 0.11 -10.58 6.94
CA PHE A 343 -1.35 -10.60 6.78
C PHE A 343 -2.02 -10.23 8.10
N ASN A 344 -3.18 -9.66 8.07
CA ASN A 344 -3.75 -8.95 9.22
C ASN A 344 -4.90 -9.65 9.94
N ASP A 345 -5.42 -10.74 9.40
CA ASP A 345 -6.59 -11.44 9.97
C ASP A 345 -6.35 -11.93 11.41
N GLY A 346 -5.17 -12.46 11.71
CA GLY A 346 -4.79 -12.91 13.06
C GLY A 346 -4.81 -11.83 14.13
N PHE A 347 -4.60 -10.56 13.74
CA PHE A 347 -4.59 -9.42 14.66
C PHE A 347 -5.99 -8.96 15.07
N TYR A 348 -7.05 -9.38 14.37
CA TYR A 348 -8.44 -9.10 14.70
C TYR A 348 -9.13 -10.19 15.53
N TYR A 349 -8.43 -11.25 15.88
CA TYR A 349 -9.01 -12.39 16.59
C TYR A 349 -9.42 -12.06 18.03
N GLU A 350 -8.78 -11.09 18.66
CA GLU A 350 -9.10 -10.68 20.02
C GLU A 350 -10.50 -10.04 20.16
N ASP A 351 -11.01 -9.48 19.09
CA ASP A 351 -12.34 -8.83 19.06
C ASP A 351 -13.51 -9.83 18.99
N LYS A 352 -13.27 -11.15 18.97
CA LYS A 352 -14.27 -12.22 18.78
C LYS A 352 -14.72 -12.94 20.05
#